data_e06367d756e493a61d7c14b2ad72f542
#
_entry.id   e06367d756e493a61d7c14b2ad72f542
#
_cell.length_a   1.000
_cell.length_b   1.000
_cell.length_c   1.000
_cell.angle_alpha   90.00
_cell.angle_beta   90.00
_cell.angle_gamma   90.00
#
_symmetry.space_group_name_H-M   'P 1'
#
loop_
_entity.id
_entity.type
_entity.pdbx_description
1 polymer ?
#
loop_
_entity_poly.entity_id
_entity_poly.type
_entity_poly.pdbx_seq_one_letter_code
_entity_poly.pdbx_strand_id
1 'polypeptide(L)'
;MKTLFKLILVLVLAAGGLYWFAGYTPGDANTATQHVAQTTKEQNIEQGEDQLSRIDRIKRLFHFKEAVEEAMDKRVPLEHRVRSEDISPIVKQALVATEDKRFYEHGAVDFFSIGRALYTNTIAGQTVEGGSTITQQLVKNLFLSSKRIMSRKVEEVFLAYLMEHYYSKDEIITMYLNTIYYGTDYYGIKSASEGYFNTDPKDLNLSQAAVLAGIPQAPSYFNPVSNLDATKQRQRTVLTLMAQQGIISYADIDKAYYKRLDAPAKIPNNKL
;
A
#
# COMPACT_ATOMS: atom_id res chain seq x y z
N MET A 1 -18.89 -20.90 -15.27
CA MET A 1 -18.02 -19.72 -15.14
C MET A 1 -17.05 -19.79 -13.94
N LYS A 2 -17.49 -20.07 -12.70
CA LYS A 2 -16.61 -20.13 -11.51
C LYS A 2 -15.50 -21.18 -11.58
N THR A 3 -15.76 -22.36 -12.22
CA THR A 3 -14.78 -23.46 -12.34
C THR A 3 -13.73 -23.16 -13.40
N LEU A 4 -14.12 -22.57 -14.53
CA LEU A 4 -13.19 -22.15 -15.59
C LEU A 4 -12.25 -21.05 -15.09
N PHE A 5 -12.75 -20.12 -14.30
CA PHE A 5 -11.95 -19.06 -13.68
C PHE A 5 -10.91 -19.62 -12.69
N LYS A 6 -11.29 -20.63 -11.88
CA LYS A 6 -10.35 -21.32 -10.97
C LYS A 6 -9.25 -22.05 -11.75
N LEU A 7 -9.58 -22.67 -12.87
CA LEU A 7 -8.61 -23.36 -13.73
C LEU A 7 -7.64 -22.38 -14.38
N ILE A 8 -8.14 -21.25 -14.88
CA ILE A 8 -7.32 -20.18 -15.45
C ILE A 8 -6.39 -19.58 -14.40
N LEU A 9 -6.88 -19.36 -13.17
CA LEU A 9 -6.06 -18.85 -12.06
C LEU A 9 -4.90 -19.82 -11.73
N VAL A 10 -5.16 -21.12 -11.66
CA VAL A 10 -4.15 -22.16 -11.45
C VAL A 10 -3.14 -22.21 -12.59
N LEU A 11 -3.58 -22.09 -13.83
CA LEU A 11 -2.70 -22.09 -15.02
C LEU A 11 -1.83 -20.83 -15.08
N VAL A 12 -2.37 -19.64 -14.71
CA VAL A 12 -1.61 -18.38 -14.67
C VAL A 12 -0.59 -18.40 -13.55
N LEU A 13 -0.92 -18.96 -12.39
CA LEU A 13 0.01 -19.14 -11.28
C LEU A 13 1.13 -20.15 -11.63
N ALA A 14 0.80 -21.22 -12.34
CA ALA A 14 1.77 -22.19 -12.83
C ALA A 14 2.68 -21.61 -13.93
N ALA A 15 2.11 -20.86 -14.89
CA ALA A 15 2.85 -20.22 -15.97
C ALA A 15 3.73 -19.07 -15.45
N GLY A 16 3.24 -18.26 -14.52
CA GLY A 16 4.01 -17.21 -13.86
C GLY A 16 5.17 -17.77 -13.03
N GLY A 17 4.96 -18.89 -12.35
CA GLY A 17 6.00 -19.63 -11.62
C GLY A 17 7.08 -20.18 -12.56
N LEU A 18 6.70 -20.74 -13.70
CA LEU A 18 7.63 -21.26 -14.71
C LEU A 18 8.44 -20.14 -15.40
N TYR A 19 7.80 -19.03 -15.73
CA TYR A 19 8.46 -17.88 -16.35
C TYR A 19 9.50 -17.23 -15.39
N TRP A 20 9.18 -17.13 -14.11
CA TRP A 20 10.09 -16.61 -13.11
C TRP A 20 11.26 -17.56 -12.82
N PHE A 21 11.01 -18.86 -12.82
CA PHE A 21 12.03 -19.89 -12.62
C PHE A 21 13.04 -19.94 -13.80
N ALA A 22 12.59 -19.65 -15.01
CA ALA A 22 13.44 -19.60 -16.21
C ALA A 22 14.30 -18.33 -16.31
N GLY A 23 13.91 -17.24 -15.61
CA GLY A 23 14.64 -15.94 -15.63
C GLY A 23 15.54 -15.66 -14.44
N TYR A 24 15.61 -16.55 -13.45
CA TYR A 24 16.43 -16.33 -12.25
C TYR A 24 17.85 -16.83 -12.45
N THR A 25 18.77 -15.93 -12.76
CA THR A 25 20.20 -16.14 -12.56
C THR A 25 20.62 -15.63 -11.18
N PRO A 26 21.20 -16.48 -10.30
CA PRO A 26 21.71 -16.04 -8.99
C PRO A 26 23.01 -15.27 -9.17
N GLY A 27 22.94 -14.02 -9.57
CA GLY A 27 24.16 -13.26 -9.89
C GLY A 27 24.18 -11.79 -9.53
N ASP A 28 23.02 -11.14 -9.41
CA ASP A 28 22.96 -9.69 -9.20
C ASP A 28 22.55 -9.31 -7.78
N ALA A 29 23.38 -9.69 -6.80
CA ALA A 29 23.30 -9.23 -5.41
C ALA A 29 23.94 -7.84 -5.21
N ASN A 30 23.79 -6.91 -6.16
CA ASN A 30 24.36 -5.56 -6.04
C ASN A 30 23.41 -4.46 -6.55
N THR A 31 22.13 -4.57 -6.25
CA THR A 31 21.30 -3.37 -6.18
C THR A 31 21.24 -3.02 -4.71
N ALA A 32 21.91 -1.93 -4.34
CA ALA A 32 21.83 -1.35 -3.02
C ALA A 32 20.35 -1.20 -2.64
N THR A 33 19.84 -2.19 -1.94
CA THR A 33 18.57 -2.14 -1.27
C THR A 33 18.71 -0.96 -0.33
N GLN A 34 18.04 0.15 -0.64
CA GLN A 34 17.76 1.15 0.37
C GLN A 34 16.99 0.40 1.44
N HIS A 35 17.69 -0.07 2.45
CA HIS A 35 17.10 -0.53 3.68
C HIS A 35 16.37 0.68 4.25
N VAL A 36 15.08 0.78 3.92
CA VAL A 36 14.14 1.57 4.68
C VAL A 36 14.35 1.08 6.11
N ALA A 37 14.77 1.98 7.00
CA ALA A 37 14.89 1.64 8.41
C ALA A 37 13.50 1.21 8.88
N GLN A 38 13.30 -0.10 8.97
CA GLN A 38 12.08 -0.67 9.52
C GLN A 38 12.05 -0.34 10.99
N THR A 39 10.91 0.12 11.47
CA THR A 39 10.76 0.38 12.91
C THR A 39 10.84 -0.93 13.67
N THR A 40 11.21 -0.87 14.93
CA THR A 40 11.24 -2.04 15.82
C THR A 40 9.88 -2.76 15.82
N LYS A 41 8.79 -2.02 15.71
CA LYS A 41 7.43 -2.57 15.63
C LYS A 41 7.21 -3.41 14.36
N GLU A 42 7.65 -2.93 13.19
CA GLU A 42 7.57 -3.72 11.95
C GLU A 42 8.42 -4.98 12.01
N GLN A 43 9.64 -4.87 12.53
CA GLN A 43 10.52 -6.03 12.72
C GLN A 43 9.89 -7.09 13.63
N ASN A 44 9.24 -6.70 14.72
CA ASN A 44 8.56 -7.61 15.62
C ASN A 44 7.35 -8.28 14.97
N ILE A 45 6.55 -7.54 14.20
CA ILE A 45 5.41 -8.09 13.46
C ILE A 45 5.89 -9.08 12.39
N GLU A 46 6.92 -8.72 11.61
CA GLU A 46 7.49 -9.61 10.58
C GLU A 46 8.09 -10.89 11.16
N GLN A 47 8.79 -10.81 12.29
CA GLN A 47 9.33 -11.98 12.97
C GLN A 47 8.21 -12.90 13.47
N GLY A 48 7.12 -12.34 13.99
CA GLY A 48 5.95 -13.10 14.41
C GLY A 48 5.30 -13.85 13.25
N GLU A 49 5.15 -13.21 12.09
CA GLU A 49 4.57 -13.83 10.88
C GLU A 49 5.48 -14.93 10.29
N ASP A 50 6.80 -14.74 10.32
CA ASP A 50 7.74 -15.76 9.87
C ASP A 50 7.72 -17.03 10.75
N GLN A 51 7.35 -16.90 12.01
CA GLN A 51 7.28 -18.02 12.98
C GLN A 51 5.93 -18.75 12.95
N LEU A 52 4.92 -18.25 12.22
CA LEU A 52 3.64 -18.92 12.12
C LEU A 52 3.79 -20.34 11.55
N SER A 53 3.26 -21.32 12.29
CA SER A 53 3.22 -22.69 11.83
C SER A 53 2.32 -22.83 10.58
N ARG A 54 2.51 -23.91 9.81
CA ARG A 54 1.61 -24.23 8.67
C ARG A 54 0.16 -24.39 9.14
N ILE A 55 -0.04 -24.92 10.34
CA ILE A 55 -1.36 -25.11 10.93
C ILE A 55 -2.02 -23.77 11.23
N ASP A 56 -1.30 -22.79 11.76
CA ASP A 56 -1.84 -21.46 12.06
C ASP A 56 -2.18 -20.70 10.78
N ARG A 57 -1.38 -20.84 9.71
CA ARG A 57 -1.71 -20.31 8.39
C ARG A 57 -2.99 -20.90 7.82
N ILE A 58 -3.22 -22.21 8.02
CA ILE A 58 -4.47 -22.86 7.60
C ILE A 58 -5.65 -22.39 8.46
N LYS A 59 -5.50 -22.31 9.79
CA LYS A 59 -6.55 -21.80 10.68
C LYS A 59 -6.98 -20.38 10.30
N ARG A 60 -6.04 -19.51 9.93
CA ARG A 60 -6.31 -18.15 9.43
C ARG A 60 -7.32 -18.15 8.28
N LEU A 61 -7.30 -19.13 7.40
CA LEU A 61 -8.21 -19.19 6.24
C LEU A 61 -9.67 -19.47 6.66
N PHE A 62 -9.86 -20.23 7.73
CA PHE A 62 -11.20 -20.57 8.26
C PHE A 62 -11.77 -19.48 9.16
N HIS A 63 -10.90 -18.68 9.82
CA HIS A 63 -11.25 -17.58 10.71
C HIS A 63 -10.67 -16.26 10.17
N PHE A 64 -10.94 -15.99 8.87
CA PHE A 64 -10.24 -14.92 8.17
C PHE A 64 -10.59 -13.53 8.72
N LYS A 65 -11.87 -13.28 9.07
CA LYS A 65 -12.29 -11.98 9.60
C LYS A 65 -11.65 -11.68 10.96
N GLU A 66 -11.64 -12.66 11.84
CA GLU A 66 -11.00 -12.57 13.16
C GLU A 66 -9.49 -12.34 13.03
N ALA A 67 -8.85 -13.03 12.09
CA ALA A 67 -7.43 -12.84 11.80
C ALA A 67 -7.11 -11.46 11.25
N VAL A 68 -8.01 -10.88 10.42
CA VAL A 68 -7.87 -9.50 9.92
C VAL A 68 -7.93 -8.51 11.07
N GLU A 69 -8.93 -8.62 11.96
CA GLU A 69 -9.07 -7.72 13.10
C GLU A 69 -7.86 -7.82 14.03
N GLU A 70 -7.40 -9.03 14.36
CA GLU A 70 -6.21 -9.23 15.18
C GLU A 70 -4.95 -8.61 14.55
N ALA A 71 -4.78 -8.78 13.23
CA ALA A 71 -3.63 -8.22 12.53
C ALA A 71 -3.70 -6.69 12.45
N MET A 72 -4.90 -6.12 12.32
CA MET A 72 -5.11 -4.68 12.40
C MET A 72 -4.82 -4.14 13.80
N ASP A 73 -5.30 -4.80 14.86
CA ASP A 73 -5.09 -4.38 16.25
C ASP A 73 -3.59 -4.38 16.62
N LYS A 74 -2.83 -5.35 16.14
CA LYS A 74 -1.38 -5.38 16.31
C LYS A 74 -0.68 -4.17 15.70
N ARG A 75 -1.22 -3.62 14.61
CA ARG A 75 -0.65 -2.45 13.90
C ARG A 75 -1.15 -1.14 14.47
N VAL A 76 -2.45 -1.00 14.55
CA VAL A 76 -3.14 0.21 15.02
C VAL A 76 -4.34 -0.24 15.86
N PRO A 77 -4.32 -0.02 17.19
CA PRO A 77 -5.44 -0.32 18.05
C PRO A 77 -6.74 0.35 17.58
N LEU A 78 -7.89 -0.26 17.87
CA LEU A 78 -9.19 0.18 17.36
C LEU A 78 -9.49 1.65 17.66
N GLU A 79 -9.14 2.15 18.85
CA GLU A 79 -9.33 3.53 19.29
C GLU A 79 -8.54 4.57 18.47
N HIS A 80 -7.51 4.13 17.75
CA HIS A 80 -6.70 4.98 16.86
C HIS A 80 -7.08 4.85 15.39
N ARG A 81 -8.09 4.01 15.05
CA ARG A 81 -8.60 3.90 13.69
C ARG A 81 -9.73 4.89 13.45
N VAL A 82 -9.93 5.24 12.20
CA VAL A 82 -11.02 6.09 11.76
C VAL A 82 -11.98 5.31 10.86
N ARG A 83 -13.26 5.69 10.91
CA ARG A 83 -14.29 5.11 10.05
C ARG A 83 -14.17 5.66 8.63
N SER A 84 -14.76 4.97 7.68
CA SER A 84 -14.74 5.36 6.26
C SER A 84 -15.26 6.78 6.02
N GLU A 85 -16.33 7.17 6.72
CA GLU A 85 -16.94 8.51 6.65
C GLU A 85 -16.11 9.61 7.29
N ASP A 86 -15.17 9.26 8.17
CA ASP A 86 -14.25 10.20 8.84
C ASP A 86 -12.92 10.37 8.06
N ILE A 87 -12.84 9.85 6.84
CA ILE A 87 -11.72 10.06 5.93
C ILE A 87 -12.17 10.93 4.75
N SER A 88 -11.46 12.02 4.50
CA SER A 88 -11.71 12.90 3.36
C SER A 88 -11.74 12.10 2.04
N PRO A 89 -12.78 12.23 1.22
CA PRO A 89 -12.89 11.50 -0.05
C PRO A 89 -11.70 11.72 -0.98
N ILE A 90 -11.10 12.93 -0.94
CA ILE A 90 -9.94 13.25 -1.78
C ILE A 90 -8.70 12.42 -1.42
N VAL A 91 -8.58 11.95 -0.17
CA VAL A 91 -7.50 11.03 0.25
C VAL A 91 -7.65 9.67 -0.41
N LYS A 92 -8.87 9.11 -0.40
CA LYS A 92 -9.17 7.84 -1.07
C LYS A 92 -8.93 7.93 -2.58
N GLN A 93 -9.38 9.01 -3.20
CA GLN A 93 -9.17 9.27 -4.62
C GLN A 93 -7.68 9.42 -4.97
N ALA A 94 -6.90 10.15 -4.16
CA ALA A 94 -5.47 10.32 -4.36
C ALA A 94 -4.71 8.98 -4.23
N LEU A 95 -5.08 8.15 -3.24
CA LEU A 95 -4.51 6.82 -3.07
C LEU A 95 -4.81 5.91 -4.25
N VAL A 96 -6.08 5.83 -4.67
CA VAL A 96 -6.50 5.02 -5.84
C VAL A 96 -5.79 5.48 -7.10
N ALA A 97 -5.74 6.79 -7.36
CA ALA A 97 -5.07 7.35 -8.53
C ALA A 97 -3.57 7.00 -8.59
N THR A 98 -2.95 6.84 -7.43
CA THR A 98 -1.50 6.65 -7.30
C THR A 98 -1.11 5.18 -7.31
N GLU A 99 -1.80 4.37 -6.52
CA GLU A 99 -1.41 2.98 -6.25
C GLU A 99 -2.14 1.98 -7.16
N ASP A 100 -3.43 2.27 -7.49
CA ASP A 100 -4.29 1.29 -8.14
C ASP A 100 -5.46 1.98 -8.84
N LYS A 101 -5.20 2.64 -9.97
CA LYS A 101 -6.17 3.50 -10.67
C LYS A 101 -7.47 2.79 -11.09
N ARG A 102 -7.47 1.46 -11.13
CA ARG A 102 -8.62 0.63 -11.48
C ARG A 102 -9.19 -0.14 -10.29
N PHE A 103 -8.85 0.27 -9.06
CA PHE A 103 -9.21 -0.44 -7.83
C PHE A 103 -10.67 -0.88 -7.75
N TYR A 104 -11.59 -0.02 -8.17
CA TYR A 104 -13.03 -0.31 -8.15
C TYR A 104 -13.52 -1.16 -9.33
N GLU A 105 -12.67 -1.45 -10.33
CA GLU A 105 -13.05 -2.17 -11.55
C GLU A 105 -12.60 -3.64 -11.56
N HIS A 106 -11.59 -3.99 -10.77
CA HIS A 106 -11.04 -5.35 -10.72
C HIS A 106 -11.25 -6.00 -9.35
N GLY A 107 -10.95 -7.29 -9.22
CA GLY A 107 -10.93 -8.02 -7.95
C GLY A 107 -9.56 -7.99 -7.27
N ALA A 108 -9.18 -9.10 -6.64
CA ALA A 108 -7.93 -9.24 -5.89
C ALA A 108 -6.66 -8.96 -6.72
N VAL A 109 -6.71 -9.22 -8.04
CA VAL A 109 -5.59 -9.08 -8.97
C VAL A 109 -6.05 -8.30 -10.18
N ASP A 110 -5.27 -7.30 -10.61
CA ASP A 110 -5.47 -6.59 -11.88
C ASP A 110 -4.51 -7.12 -12.95
N PHE A 111 -5.00 -8.07 -13.75
CA PHE A 111 -4.22 -8.66 -14.84
C PHE A 111 -3.84 -7.65 -15.92
N PHE A 112 -4.68 -6.64 -16.14
CA PHE A 112 -4.39 -5.59 -17.11
C PHE A 112 -3.21 -4.72 -16.64
N SER A 113 -3.21 -4.31 -15.37
CA SER A 113 -2.10 -3.55 -14.78
C SER A 113 -0.81 -4.37 -14.72
N ILE A 114 -0.89 -5.68 -14.44
CA ILE A 114 0.29 -6.57 -14.51
C ILE A 114 0.85 -6.62 -15.93
N GLY A 115 0.01 -6.81 -16.94
CA GLY A 115 0.44 -6.85 -18.33
C GLY A 115 1.07 -5.52 -18.78
N ARG A 116 0.46 -4.39 -18.41
CA ARG A 116 1.00 -3.08 -18.69
C ARG A 116 2.34 -2.85 -18.00
N ALA A 117 2.44 -3.15 -16.70
CA ALA A 117 3.68 -3.00 -15.93
C ALA A 117 4.81 -3.86 -16.53
N LEU A 118 4.51 -5.11 -16.93
CA LEU A 118 5.48 -5.97 -17.59
C LEU A 118 5.99 -5.35 -18.91
N TYR A 119 5.07 -4.84 -19.73
CA TYR A 119 5.43 -4.19 -21.00
C TYR A 119 6.27 -2.93 -20.76
N THR A 120 5.84 -2.03 -19.86
CA THR A 120 6.54 -0.78 -19.55
C THR A 120 7.93 -1.04 -18.97
N ASN A 121 8.04 -1.96 -18.02
CA ASN A 121 9.32 -2.31 -17.37
C ASN A 121 10.29 -2.97 -18.35
N THR A 122 9.79 -3.81 -19.27
CA THR A 122 10.60 -4.44 -20.31
C THR A 122 11.19 -3.39 -21.27
N ILE A 123 10.39 -2.41 -21.71
CA ILE A 123 10.89 -1.33 -22.58
C ILE A 123 11.86 -0.41 -21.83
N ALA A 124 11.57 -0.08 -20.58
CA ALA A 124 12.42 0.79 -19.77
C ALA A 124 13.72 0.12 -19.29
N GLY A 125 13.83 -1.22 -19.39
CA GLY A 125 14.97 -1.99 -18.87
C GLY A 125 15.11 -1.94 -17.35
N GLN A 126 14.12 -1.41 -16.64
CA GLN A 126 14.09 -1.27 -15.18
C GLN A 126 12.65 -1.26 -14.66
N THR A 127 12.48 -1.47 -13.36
CA THR A 127 11.14 -1.43 -12.73
C THR A 127 10.70 0.03 -12.54
N VAL A 128 9.79 0.48 -13.39
CA VAL A 128 9.19 1.83 -13.34
C VAL A 128 7.72 1.81 -12.92
N GLU A 129 7.01 0.69 -13.14
CA GLU A 129 5.62 0.50 -12.73
C GLU A 129 5.46 -0.75 -11.85
N GLY A 130 4.58 -0.65 -10.84
CA GLY A 130 4.11 -1.77 -10.04
C GLY A 130 2.81 -2.35 -10.59
N GLY A 131 2.62 -3.68 -10.46
CA GLY A 131 1.39 -4.36 -10.83
C GLY A 131 0.61 -4.93 -9.64
N SER A 132 0.97 -4.57 -8.40
CA SER A 132 0.27 -5.03 -7.19
C SER A 132 -0.92 -4.12 -6.87
N THR A 133 -2.08 -4.71 -6.53
CA THR A 133 -3.29 -3.98 -6.15
C THR A 133 -3.22 -3.45 -4.71
N ILE A 134 -4.09 -2.49 -4.36
CA ILE A 134 -4.25 -2.02 -2.97
C ILE A 134 -4.59 -3.21 -2.05
N THR A 135 -5.45 -4.13 -2.50
CA THR A 135 -5.81 -5.34 -1.73
C THR A 135 -4.61 -6.23 -1.47
N GLN A 136 -3.75 -6.45 -2.47
CA GLN A 136 -2.51 -7.21 -2.30
C GLN A 136 -1.53 -6.52 -1.35
N GLN A 137 -1.42 -5.19 -1.42
CA GLN A 137 -0.60 -4.42 -0.50
C GLN A 137 -1.13 -4.50 0.94
N LEU A 138 -2.46 -4.42 1.13
CA LEU A 138 -3.07 -4.56 2.45
C LEU A 138 -2.75 -5.92 3.07
N VAL A 139 -3.03 -7.02 2.37
CA VAL A 139 -2.79 -8.38 2.93
C VAL A 139 -1.30 -8.64 3.15
N LYS A 140 -0.42 -8.13 2.27
CA LYS A 140 1.02 -8.16 2.48
C LYS A 140 1.39 -7.46 3.80
N ASN A 141 0.88 -6.28 4.04
CA ASN A 141 1.16 -5.51 5.24
C ASN A 141 0.59 -6.17 6.50
N LEU A 142 -0.60 -6.78 6.44
CA LEU A 142 -1.22 -7.42 7.60
C LEU A 142 -0.60 -8.77 7.96
N PHE A 143 -0.24 -9.60 6.96
CA PHE A 143 -0.03 -11.03 7.15
C PHE A 143 1.30 -11.59 6.66
N LEU A 144 2.10 -10.80 5.94
CA LEU A 144 3.28 -11.35 5.28
C LEU A 144 4.54 -10.59 5.66
N SER A 145 5.64 -11.34 5.77
CA SER A 145 6.96 -10.76 6.00
C SER A 145 7.51 -10.07 4.74
N SER A 146 8.53 -9.23 4.91
CA SER A 146 9.21 -8.54 3.81
C SER A 146 10.04 -9.46 2.90
N LYS A 147 10.27 -10.72 3.28
CA LYS A 147 11.07 -11.67 2.49
C LYS A 147 10.47 -11.87 1.10
N ARG A 148 11.27 -11.64 0.07
CA ARG A 148 10.86 -11.80 -1.33
C ARG A 148 11.05 -13.24 -1.81
N ILE A 149 10.08 -14.12 -1.50
CA ILE A 149 10.05 -15.51 -1.98
C ILE A 149 8.74 -15.77 -2.74
N MET A 150 8.78 -16.67 -3.72
CA MET A 150 7.60 -16.96 -4.57
C MET A 150 6.41 -17.52 -3.81
N SER A 151 6.65 -18.40 -2.83
CA SER A 151 5.56 -18.96 -1.99
C SER A 151 4.76 -17.85 -1.30
N ARG A 152 5.43 -16.79 -0.86
CA ARG A 152 4.78 -15.62 -0.27
C ARG A 152 3.89 -14.89 -1.28
N LYS A 153 4.31 -14.75 -2.55
CA LYS A 153 3.48 -14.09 -3.56
C LYS A 153 2.22 -14.90 -3.89
N VAL A 154 2.30 -16.22 -3.86
CA VAL A 154 1.12 -17.10 -4.00
C VAL A 154 0.17 -16.91 -2.81
N GLU A 155 0.70 -16.90 -1.58
CA GLU A 155 -0.08 -16.66 -0.37
C GLU A 155 -0.74 -15.26 -0.40
N GLU A 156 -0.02 -14.23 -0.81
CA GLU A 156 -0.54 -12.87 -0.99
C GLU A 156 -1.75 -12.82 -1.92
N VAL A 157 -1.66 -13.45 -3.10
CA VAL A 157 -2.78 -13.51 -4.06
C VAL A 157 -3.97 -14.23 -3.46
N PHE A 158 -3.76 -15.33 -2.75
CA PHE A 158 -4.83 -16.10 -2.12
C PHE A 158 -5.51 -15.30 -1.01
N LEU A 159 -4.75 -14.69 -0.12
CA LEU A 159 -5.28 -13.83 0.95
C LEU A 159 -6.00 -12.59 0.39
N ALA A 160 -5.47 -12.00 -0.70
CA ALA A 160 -6.15 -10.89 -1.37
C ALA A 160 -7.51 -11.32 -1.95
N TYR A 161 -7.60 -12.55 -2.47
CA TYR A 161 -8.88 -13.09 -2.92
C TYR A 161 -9.89 -13.28 -1.79
N LEU A 162 -9.45 -13.76 -0.62
CA LEU A 162 -10.30 -13.84 0.58
C LEU A 162 -10.73 -12.45 1.04
N MET A 163 -9.82 -11.47 1.02
CA MET A 163 -10.11 -10.10 1.40
C MET A 163 -11.25 -9.53 0.54
N GLU A 164 -11.17 -9.65 -0.77
CA GLU A 164 -12.23 -9.21 -1.71
C GLU A 164 -13.52 -10.03 -1.62
N HIS A 165 -13.45 -11.23 -1.07
CA HIS A 165 -14.64 -12.05 -0.83
C HIS A 165 -15.42 -11.61 0.42
N TYR A 166 -14.71 -11.19 1.48
CA TYR A 166 -15.30 -10.88 2.78
C TYR A 166 -15.57 -9.40 3.01
N TYR A 167 -14.89 -8.51 2.26
CA TYR A 167 -14.93 -7.06 2.46
C TYR A 167 -15.20 -6.32 1.15
N SER A 168 -15.95 -5.23 1.23
CA SER A 168 -16.15 -4.31 0.12
C SER A 168 -14.89 -3.50 -0.18
N LYS A 169 -14.84 -2.89 -1.36
CA LYS A 169 -13.74 -2.00 -1.77
C LYS A 169 -13.54 -0.84 -0.78
N ASP A 170 -14.63 -0.26 -0.27
CA ASP A 170 -14.55 0.83 0.70
C ASP A 170 -14.04 0.39 2.07
N GLU A 171 -14.36 -0.83 2.50
CA GLU A 171 -13.77 -1.41 3.70
C GLU A 171 -12.27 -1.68 3.49
N ILE A 172 -11.88 -2.25 2.35
CA ILE A 172 -10.48 -2.55 2.03
C ILE A 172 -9.63 -1.28 2.01
N ILE A 173 -10.07 -0.21 1.31
CA ILE A 173 -9.32 1.05 1.27
C ILE A 173 -9.25 1.71 2.64
N THR A 174 -10.32 1.59 3.45
CA THR A 174 -10.35 2.11 4.83
C THR A 174 -9.38 1.36 5.73
N MET A 175 -9.34 0.02 5.67
CA MET A 175 -8.38 -0.80 6.38
C MET A 175 -6.94 -0.48 5.95
N TYR A 176 -6.69 -0.30 4.65
CA TYR A 176 -5.40 0.10 4.12
C TYR A 176 -4.93 1.42 4.72
N LEU A 177 -5.76 2.46 4.65
CA LEU A 177 -5.45 3.80 5.18
C LEU A 177 -5.24 3.79 6.69
N ASN A 178 -5.94 2.92 7.44
CA ASN A 178 -5.80 2.78 8.89
C ASN A 178 -4.55 2.01 9.33
N THR A 179 -3.91 1.23 8.46
CA THR A 179 -2.85 0.30 8.89
C THR A 179 -1.49 0.54 8.24
N ILE A 180 -1.44 1.29 7.14
CA ILE A 180 -0.19 1.51 6.41
C ILE A 180 0.75 2.41 7.20
N TYR A 181 2.05 2.19 7.00
CA TYR A 181 3.11 3.00 7.57
C TYR A 181 3.35 4.26 6.74
N TYR A 182 3.34 5.42 7.39
CA TYR A 182 3.55 6.74 6.79
C TYR A 182 4.91 7.37 7.13
N GLY A 183 5.84 6.63 7.74
CA GLY A 183 7.11 7.17 8.21
C GLY A 183 6.99 7.83 9.59
N THR A 184 8.13 8.13 10.23
CA THR A 184 8.19 8.83 11.55
C THR A 184 7.34 8.14 12.63
N ASP A 185 7.29 6.80 12.61
CA ASP A 185 6.47 5.98 13.50
C ASP A 185 4.94 6.21 13.39
N TYR A 186 4.47 6.87 12.33
CA TYR A 186 3.06 7.04 12.07
C TYR A 186 2.49 5.83 11.32
N TYR A 187 1.65 5.06 11.99
CA TYR A 187 0.83 4.00 11.44
C TYR A 187 -0.62 4.47 11.37
N GLY A 188 -1.23 4.33 10.19
CA GLY A 188 -2.59 4.77 9.93
C GLY A 188 -2.72 6.27 9.64
N ILE A 189 -3.81 6.57 8.92
CA ILE A 189 -4.11 7.91 8.39
C ILE A 189 -4.32 8.94 9.51
N LYS A 190 -4.87 8.53 10.66
CA LYS A 190 -5.12 9.42 11.79
C LYS A 190 -3.81 9.97 12.34
N SER A 191 -2.89 9.07 12.73
CA SER A 191 -1.60 9.49 13.29
C SER A 191 -0.78 10.29 12.27
N ALA A 192 -0.85 9.93 10.98
CA ALA A 192 -0.13 10.64 9.94
C ALA A 192 -0.70 12.05 9.66
N SER A 193 -2.02 12.22 9.60
CA SER A 193 -2.66 13.53 9.36
C SER A 193 -2.47 14.48 10.55
N GLU A 194 -2.66 13.99 11.76
CA GLU A 194 -2.42 14.77 12.98
C GLU A 194 -0.93 15.11 13.12
N GLY A 195 -0.04 14.11 12.95
CA GLY A 195 1.39 14.28 13.14
C GLY A 195 2.06 15.16 12.10
N TYR A 196 1.70 15.04 10.83
CA TYR A 196 2.29 15.85 9.76
C TYR A 196 1.63 17.21 9.56
N PHE A 197 0.31 17.33 9.82
CA PHE A 197 -0.45 18.51 9.42
C PHE A 197 -1.30 19.10 10.54
N ASN A 198 -1.34 18.48 11.72
CA ASN A 198 -2.25 18.87 12.82
C ASN A 198 -3.71 19.00 12.31
N THR A 199 -4.15 18.04 11.51
CA THR A 199 -5.43 18.07 10.79
C THR A 199 -6.12 16.72 10.94
N ASP A 200 -7.42 16.72 11.23
CA ASP A 200 -8.22 15.51 11.24
C ASP A 200 -8.28 14.86 9.84
N PRO A 201 -8.33 13.52 9.73
CA PRO A 201 -8.41 12.83 8.43
C PRO A 201 -9.56 13.29 7.53
N LYS A 202 -10.69 13.69 8.09
CA LYS A 202 -11.86 14.21 7.34
C LYS A 202 -11.64 15.58 6.73
N ASP A 203 -10.75 16.40 7.34
CA ASP A 203 -10.51 17.79 6.95
C ASP A 203 -9.28 17.95 6.05
N LEU A 204 -8.63 16.84 5.68
CA LEU A 204 -7.49 16.84 4.78
C LEU A 204 -7.87 17.43 3.41
N ASN A 205 -7.11 18.44 2.99
CA ASN A 205 -7.27 19.09 1.68
C ASN A 205 -6.46 18.37 0.60
N LEU A 206 -6.66 18.76 -0.67
CA LEU A 206 -6.00 18.17 -1.84
C LEU A 206 -4.46 18.13 -1.71
N SER A 207 -3.85 19.21 -1.21
CA SER A 207 -2.39 19.28 -1.04
C SER A 207 -1.87 18.23 -0.05
N GLN A 208 -2.52 18.12 1.11
CA GLN A 208 -2.19 17.18 2.17
C GLN A 208 -2.50 15.73 1.74
N ALA A 209 -3.65 15.51 1.10
CA ALA A 209 -4.05 14.22 0.57
C ALA A 209 -3.04 13.67 -0.45
N ALA A 210 -2.55 14.53 -1.36
CA ALA A 210 -1.55 14.14 -2.35
C ALA A 210 -0.19 13.79 -1.72
N VAL A 211 0.19 14.47 -0.64
CA VAL A 211 1.39 14.09 0.14
C VAL A 211 1.19 12.72 0.76
N LEU A 212 0.11 12.51 1.51
CA LEU A 212 -0.13 11.24 2.20
C LEU A 212 -0.25 10.06 1.22
N ALA A 213 -0.92 10.25 0.08
CA ALA A 213 -1.00 9.20 -0.95
C ALA A 213 0.36 8.88 -1.61
N GLY A 214 1.31 9.80 -1.54
CA GLY A 214 2.65 9.61 -2.10
C GLY A 214 3.63 8.89 -1.18
N ILE A 215 3.45 8.97 0.13
CA ILE A 215 4.39 8.45 1.15
C ILE A 215 4.54 6.92 1.10
N PRO A 216 3.47 6.09 0.94
CA PRO A 216 3.55 4.64 1.08
C PRO A 216 4.57 3.95 0.17
N GLN A 217 4.90 4.55 -0.97
CA GLN A 217 5.90 4.01 -1.89
C GLN A 217 7.30 3.93 -1.27
N ALA A 218 7.69 4.96 -0.49
CA ALA A 218 8.99 5.01 0.19
C ALA A 218 8.88 5.92 1.45
N PRO A 219 8.31 5.43 2.58
CA PRO A 219 7.93 6.26 3.72
C PRO A 219 9.08 7.01 4.39
N SER A 220 10.27 6.44 4.38
CA SER A 220 11.47 7.10 4.93
C SER A 220 12.03 8.16 3.99
N TYR A 221 11.81 8.02 2.67
CA TYR A 221 12.33 8.94 1.66
C TYR A 221 11.36 10.09 1.37
N PHE A 222 10.05 9.79 1.22
CA PHE A 222 9.02 10.79 0.97
C PHE A 222 8.42 11.34 2.27
N ASN A 223 9.28 11.73 3.20
CA ASN A 223 8.89 12.20 4.52
C ASN A 223 8.87 13.74 4.55
N PRO A 224 7.72 14.39 4.83
CA PRO A 224 7.61 15.85 4.77
C PRO A 224 8.44 16.60 5.83
N VAL A 225 8.88 15.91 6.88
CA VAL A 225 9.71 16.50 7.94
C VAL A 225 11.20 16.37 7.62
N SER A 226 11.65 15.21 7.17
CA SER A 226 13.08 14.93 6.94
C SER A 226 13.53 15.18 5.50
N ASN A 227 12.63 15.14 4.51
CA ASN A 227 12.95 15.32 3.09
C ASN A 227 11.80 16.00 2.33
N LEU A 228 11.60 17.28 2.61
CA LEU A 228 10.51 18.06 2.03
C LEU A 228 10.59 18.12 0.49
N ASP A 229 11.80 18.23 -0.08
CA ASP A 229 11.96 18.35 -1.53
C ASP A 229 11.51 17.08 -2.26
N ALA A 230 11.92 15.91 -1.81
CA ALA A 230 11.45 14.65 -2.37
C ALA A 230 9.94 14.46 -2.17
N THR A 231 9.42 14.85 -1.01
CA THR A 231 7.98 14.84 -0.71
C THR A 231 7.21 15.73 -1.69
N LYS A 232 7.69 16.94 -1.95
CA LYS A 232 7.07 17.88 -2.90
C LYS A 232 7.10 17.35 -4.33
N GLN A 233 8.21 16.75 -4.77
CA GLN A 233 8.29 16.11 -6.07
C GLN A 233 7.29 14.96 -6.20
N ARG A 234 7.19 14.12 -5.17
CA ARG A 234 6.21 13.03 -5.13
C ARG A 234 4.78 13.54 -5.09
N GLN A 235 4.49 14.57 -4.31
CA GLN A 235 3.20 15.27 -4.30
C GLN A 235 2.79 15.71 -5.71
N ARG A 236 3.71 16.35 -6.45
CA ARG A 236 3.44 16.79 -7.84
C ARG A 236 3.11 15.60 -8.75
N THR A 237 3.81 14.47 -8.58
CA THR A 237 3.51 13.23 -9.31
C THR A 237 2.09 12.74 -9.02
N VAL A 238 1.69 12.68 -7.74
CA VAL A 238 0.33 12.27 -7.33
C VAL A 238 -0.72 13.20 -7.93
N LEU A 239 -0.55 14.52 -7.81
CA LEU A 239 -1.47 15.52 -8.40
C LEU A 239 -1.59 15.37 -9.92
N THR A 240 -0.47 15.08 -10.59
CA THR A 240 -0.47 14.83 -12.03
C THR A 240 -1.26 13.58 -12.40
N LEU A 241 -1.08 12.48 -11.63
CA LEU A 241 -1.86 11.25 -11.84
C LEU A 241 -3.36 11.46 -11.60
N MET A 242 -3.73 12.26 -10.60
CA MET A 242 -5.14 12.62 -10.34
C MET A 242 -5.72 13.45 -11.51
N ALA A 243 -4.96 14.40 -12.05
CA ALA A 243 -5.40 15.22 -13.18
C ALA A 243 -5.54 14.40 -14.47
N GLN A 244 -4.60 13.49 -14.74
CA GLN A 244 -4.66 12.57 -15.89
C GLN A 244 -5.88 11.64 -15.85
N GLN A 245 -6.40 11.36 -14.66
CA GLN A 245 -7.59 10.54 -14.45
C GLN A 245 -8.88 11.39 -14.33
N GLY A 246 -8.78 12.71 -14.53
CA GLY A 246 -9.94 13.61 -14.48
C GLY A 246 -10.53 13.83 -13.09
N ILE A 247 -9.82 13.45 -12.01
CA ILE A 247 -10.25 13.64 -10.62
C ILE A 247 -10.16 15.11 -10.22
N ILE A 248 -9.12 15.81 -10.73
CA ILE A 248 -8.90 17.24 -10.55
C ILE A 248 -8.58 17.87 -11.91
N SER A 249 -8.65 19.19 -12.00
CA SER A 249 -8.19 19.91 -13.19
C SER A 249 -6.66 20.08 -13.19
N TYR A 250 -6.05 20.25 -14.35
CA TYR A 250 -4.62 20.58 -14.43
C TYR A 250 -4.27 21.90 -13.72
N ALA A 251 -5.20 22.85 -13.67
CA ALA A 251 -5.03 24.12 -12.95
C ALA A 251 -4.96 23.92 -11.41
N ASP A 252 -5.53 22.84 -10.90
CA ASP A 252 -5.50 22.55 -9.46
C ASP A 252 -4.14 21.96 -9.00
N ILE A 253 -3.33 21.45 -9.94
CA ILE A 253 -1.99 20.95 -9.63
C ILE A 253 -1.15 22.04 -8.98
N ASP A 254 -0.99 23.19 -9.66
CA ASP A 254 -0.15 24.26 -9.15
C ASP A 254 -0.74 24.90 -7.88
N LYS A 255 -2.06 25.08 -7.82
CA LYS A 255 -2.73 25.57 -6.60
C LYS A 255 -2.45 24.69 -5.39
N ALA A 256 -2.56 23.35 -5.54
CA ALA A 256 -2.30 22.39 -4.46
C ALA A 256 -0.79 22.28 -4.16
N TYR A 257 0.05 22.29 -5.19
CA TYR A 257 1.50 22.17 -5.05
C TYR A 257 2.12 23.34 -4.29
N TYR A 258 1.74 24.58 -4.60
CA TYR A 258 2.26 25.77 -3.93
C TYR A 258 1.55 26.07 -2.61
N LYS A 259 0.47 25.38 -2.29
CA LYS A 259 -0.15 25.50 -0.97
C LYS A 259 0.83 25.07 0.10
N ARG A 260 1.00 25.91 1.13
CA ARG A 260 1.87 25.59 2.27
C ARG A 260 1.35 24.33 2.96
N LEU A 261 2.24 23.40 3.20
CA LEU A 261 1.98 22.28 4.09
C LEU A 261 2.20 22.83 5.52
N ASP A 262 1.14 22.93 6.28
CA ASP A 262 1.21 23.40 7.68
C ASP A 262 1.79 22.27 8.56
N ALA A 263 2.98 21.80 8.19
CA ALA A 263 3.69 20.79 8.95
C ALA A 263 4.22 21.40 10.25
N PRO A 264 4.05 20.73 11.41
CA PRO A 264 4.63 21.21 12.66
C PRO A 264 6.15 21.30 12.54
N ALA A 265 6.72 22.39 13.03
CA ALA A 265 8.16 22.67 12.94
C ALA A 265 9.03 21.67 13.72
N LYS A 266 8.45 20.83 14.57
CA LYS A 266 9.12 19.76 15.33
C LYS A 266 8.12 18.63 15.60
N ILE A 267 8.56 17.39 15.37
CA ILE A 267 7.87 16.21 15.86
C ILE A 267 7.86 16.28 17.39
N PRO A 268 6.70 16.18 18.06
CA PRO A 268 6.69 15.99 19.49
C PRO A 268 7.46 14.70 19.80
N ASN A 269 8.47 14.77 20.68
CA ASN A 269 9.12 13.58 21.23
C ASN A 269 8.12 12.83 22.13
N ASN A 270 7.12 12.19 21.54
CA ASN A 270 6.29 11.23 22.27
C ASN A 270 6.99 9.87 22.18
N LYS A 271 7.85 9.63 23.16
CA LYS A 271 8.17 8.27 23.58
C LYS A 271 6.87 7.68 24.15
N LEU A 272 6.23 6.78 23.41
CA LEU A 272 5.29 5.79 23.94
C LEU A 272 6.04 4.51 24.22
#